data_c05ef4293b3a99a7aca7f8a2304d1c3e
#
_entry.id   c05ef4293b3a99a7aca7f8a2304d1c3e
#
_cell.length_a   1.000
_cell.length_b   1.000
_cell.length_c   1.000
_cell.angle_alpha   90.00
_cell.angle_beta   90.00
_cell.angle_gamma   90.00
#
_symmetry.space_group_name_H-M   'P 1'
#
loop_
_entity.id
_entity.type
_entity.pdbx_description
1 polymer ?
#
loop_
_entity_poly.entity_id
_entity_poly.type
_entity_poly.pdbx_seq_one_letter_code
_entity_poly.pdbx_strand_id
1 'polypeptide(L)'
;VVHLDVMDGRFVPNLTIGPPVVASIRGCTRLPLDVHLMMARPERFLDPFIEAGADWLSVHVEADVHLDRTLNHIRARGKRPGIALNPATPLALLEEALPLADFVLLMTVNPGFGGQKFIPSMLKKIDRLREMIVSNGYRTRIEVDGGIGPDNLADVLGAGADIIVAGSAVFGHPDGASAGVAEMKGMAAGTQKGGVGRPS
;
A
#
# COMPACT_ATOMS: atom_id res chain seq x y z
N VAL A 1 -11.06 2.47 2.09
CA VAL A 1 -10.27 1.24 2.21
C VAL A 1 -9.83 1.09 3.66
N VAL A 2 -9.78 -0.13 4.17
CA VAL A 2 -9.14 -0.47 5.45
C VAL A 2 -7.86 -1.24 5.10
N HIS A 3 -6.71 -0.67 5.45
CA HIS A 3 -5.40 -1.30 5.25
C HIS A 3 -5.05 -2.18 6.45
N LEU A 4 -4.53 -3.39 6.19
CA LEU A 4 -4.26 -4.41 7.20
C LEU A 4 -2.83 -4.96 7.03
N ASP A 5 -1.95 -4.60 7.94
CA ASP A 5 -0.56 -5.06 7.98
C ASP A 5 -0.44 -6.45 8.61
N VAL A 6 -0.14 -7.43 7.79
CA VAL A 6 0.07 -8.82 8.20
C VAL A 6 1.57 -9.12 8.26
N MET A 7 2.06 -9.46 9.45
CA MET A 7 3.46 -9.70 9.73
C MET A 7 3.67 -11.09 10.32
N ASP A 8 4.69 -11.81 9.87
CA ASP A 8 4.95 -13.22 10.24
C ASP A 8 6.12 -13.43 11.21
N GLY A 9 6.77 -12.36 11.67
CA GLY A 9 7.96 -12.45 12.53
C GLY A 9 9.20 -13.02 11.83
N ARG A 10 9.17 -13.19 10.51
CA ARG A 10 10.26 -13.74 9.70
C ARG A 10 10.74 -12.80 8.61
N PHE A 11 9.85 -12.30 7.78
CA PHE A 11 10.15 -11.25 6.78
C PHE A 11 10.41 -9.91 7.48
N VAL A 12 9.63 -9.62 8.51
CA VAL A 12 9.80 -8.47 9.42
C VAL A 12 9.90 -8.97 10.86
N PRO A 13 10.54 -8.20 11.78
CA PRO A 13 10.79 -8.67 13.16
C PRO A 13 9.56 -8.62 14.08
N ASN A 14 8.37 -8.38 13.56
CA ASN A 14 7.12 -8.29 14.33
C ASN A 14 6.11 -9.34 13.85
N LEU A 15 5.18 -9.69 14.71
CA LEU A 15 4.08 -10.62 14.45
C LEU A 15 2.75 -9.90 14.73
N THR A 16 1.80 -9.90 13.77
CA THR A 16 0.55 -9.16 13.96
C THR A 16 -0.68 -10.08 13.89
N ILE A 17 -1.33 -10.15 12.75
CA ILE A 17 -2.64 -10.77 12.56
C ILE A 17 -2.59 -11.85 11.48
N GLY A 18 -3.63 -12.69 11.46
CA GLY A 18 -3.80 -13.72 10.44
C GLY A 18 -5.23 -13.73 9.86
N PRO A 19 -5.55 -14.69 8.97
CA PRO A 19 -6.84 -14.78 8.31
C PRO A 19 -8.07 -14.71 9.25
N PRO A 20 -8.06 -15.31 10.47
CA PRO A 20 -9.22 -15.21 11.37
C PRO A 20 -9.55 -13.78 11.81
N VAL A 21 -8.52 -12.93 11.99
CA VAL A 21 -8.73 -11.51 12.35
C VAL A 21 -9.26 -10.73 11.14
N VAL A 22 -8.73 -11.00 9.94
CA VAL A 22 -9.24 -10.40 8.69
C VAL A 22 -10.72 -10.76 8.49
N ALA A 23 -11.12 -12.01 8.72
CA ALA A 23 -12.51 -12.45 8.65
C ALA A 23 -13.40 -11.72 9.68
N SER A 24 -12.91 -11.50 10.89
CA SER A 24 -13.62 -10.74 11.91
C SER A 24 -13.83 -9.29 11.50
N ILE A 25 -12.80 -8.64 10.94
CA ILE A 25 -12.90 -7.27 10.42
C ILE A 25 -13.86 -7.22 9.23
N ARG A 26 -13.84 -8.22 8.35
CA ARG A 26 -14.79 -8.30 7.22
C ARG A 26 -16.24 -8.32 7.70
N GLY A 27 -16.53 -8.97 8.81
CA GLY A 27 -17.87 -8.97 9.44
C GLY A 27 -18.30 -7.61 9.96
N CYS A 28 -17.36 -6.71 10.24
CA CYS A 28 -17.63 -5.38 10.83
C CYS A 28 -17.78 -4.25 9.79
N THR A 29 -17.36 -4.46 8.53
CA THR A 29 -17.34 -3.39 7.53
C THR A 29 -17.64 -3.88 6.12
N ARG A 30 -18.17 -2.99 5.27
CA ARG A 30 -18.29 -3.22 3.81
C ARG A 30 -17.20 -2.49 3.00
N LEU A 31 -16.31 -1.74 3.66
CA LEU A 31 -15.20 -1.10 2.99
C LEU A 31 -14.25 -2.16 2.41
N PRO A 32 -13.59 -1.93 1.27
CA PRO A 32 -12.57 -2.83 0.78
C PRO A 32 -11.49 -3.06 1.83
N LEU A 33 -11.08 -4.32 2.01
CA LEU A 33 -9.96 -4.71 2.84
C LEU A 33 -8.73 -4.87 1.95
N ASP A 34 -7.73 -4.07 2.21
CA ASP A 34 -6.43 -4.08 1.57
C ASP A 34 -5.44 -4.76 2.51
N VAL A 35 -5.01 -5.96 2.14
CA VAL A 35 -4.18 -6.83 2.99
C VAL A 35 -2.75 -6.81 2.48
N HIS A 36 -1.86 -6.21 3.27
CA HIS A 36 -0.44 -6.13 3.00
C HIS A 36 0.30 -7.26 3.68
N LEU A 37 0.87 -8.17 2.88
CA LEU A 37 1.53 -9.38 3.36
C LEU A 37 3.04 -9.15 3.54
N MET A 38 3.45 -8.73 4.73
CA MET A 38 4.86 -8.66 5.16
C MET A 38 5.29 -10.02 5.71
N MET A 39 5.39 -11.01 4.83
CA MET A 39 5.71 -12.38 5.21
C MET A 39 6.61 -13.10 4.21
N ALA A 40 7.38 -14.06 4.69
CA ALA A 40 8.16 -14.94 3.85
C ALA A 40 7.23 -15.94 3.13
N ARG A 41 7.44 -16.09 1.81
CA ARG A 41 6.67 -17.02 0.97
C ARG A 41 5.16 -16.73 0.98
N PRO A 42 4.73 -15.49 0.64
CA PRO A 42 3.34 -15.06 0.69
C PRO A 42 2.42 -15.90 -0.19
N GLU A 43 2.94 -16.51 -1.27
CA GLU A 43 2.22 -17.37 -2.20
C GLU A 43 1.47 -18.54 -1.52
N ARG A 44 1.90 -18.92 -0.32
CA ARG A 44 1.28 -20.00 0.46
C ARG A 44 0.01 -19.59 1.19
N PHE A 45 -0.19 -18.29 1.37
CA PHE A 45 -1.22 -17.74 2.24
C PHE A 45 -2.26 -16.91 1.48
N LEU A 46 -2.15 -16.78 0.15
CA LEU A 46 -3.07 -15.97 -0.66
C LEU A 46 -4.52 -16.42 -0.47
N ASP A 47 -4.82 -17.71 -0.69
CA ASP A 47 -6.17 -18.23 -0.57
C ASP A 47 -6.78 -18.07 0.82
N PRO A 48 -6.08 -18.40 1.92
CA PRO A 48 -6.57 -18.12 3.27
C PRO A 48 -6.98 -16.66 3.52
N PHE A 49 -6.23 -15.67 3.01
CA PHE A 49 -6.58 -14.25 3.16
C PHE A 49 -7.71 -13.83 2.22
N ILE A 50 -7.76 -14.36 1.00
CA ILE A 50 -8.85 -14.14 0.05
C ILE A 50 -10.18 -14.65 0.62
N GLU A 51 -10.19 -15.86 1.18
CA GLU A 51 -11.37 -16.48 1.81
C GLU A 51 -11.79 -15.76 3.10
N ALA A 52 -10.83 -15.18 3.82
CA ALA A 52 -11.10 -14.32 4.96
C ALA A 52 -11.74 -12.97 4.57
N GLY A 53 -11.78 -12.62 3.29
CA GLY A 53 -12.48 -11.43 2.79
C GLY A 53 -11.58 -10.29 2.34
N ALA A 54 -10.29 -10.53 2.07
CA ALA A 54 -9.43 -9.56 1.43
C ALA A 54 -9.97 -9.21 0.03
N ASP A 55 -9.94 -7.92 -0.30
CA ASP A 55 -10.32 -7.40 -1.62
C ASP A 55 -9.10 -7.03 -2.45
N TRP A 56 -8.06 -6.52 -1.80
CA TRP A 56 -6.76 -6.22 -2.37
C TRP A 56 -5.71 -7.01 -1.59
N LEU A 57 -4.68 -7.50 -2.28
CA LEU A 57 -3.54 -8.16 -1.64
C LEU A 57 -2.25 -7.63 -2.24
N SER A 58 -1.35 -7.14 -1.40
CA SER A 58 0.00 -6.79 -1.79
C SER A 58 1.02 -7.76 -1.20
N VAL A 59 1.96 -8.18 -2.03
CA VAL A 59 3.08 -9.04 -1.66
C VAL A 59 4.39 -8.34 -1.96
N HIS A 60 5.38 -8.52 -1.10
CA HIS A 60 6.70 -7.94 -1.31
C HIS A 60 7.45 -8.64 -2.44
N VAL A 61 7.99 -7.84 -3.37
CA VAL A 61 8.84 -8.36 -4.45
C VAL A 61 10.07 -9.10 -3.90
N GLU A 62 10.53 -8.72 -2.71
CA GLU A 62 11.66 -9.34 -2.02
C GLU A 62 11.32 -10.71 -1.40
N ALA A 63 10.05 -11.01 -1.24
CA ALA A 63 9.57 -12.23 -0.57
C ALA A 63 9.01 -13.30 -1.51
N ASP A 64 8.71 -12.94 -2.76
CA ASP A 64 8.07 -13.81 -3.75
C ASP A 64 9.00 -14.12 -4.95
N VAL A 65 9.34 -15.39 -5.09
CA VAL A 65 10.23 -15.86 -6.17
C VAL A 65 9.50 -15.93 -7.53
N HIS A 66 8.16 -16.07 -7.52
CA HIS A 66 7.35 -16.24 -8.72
C HIS A 66 6.23 -15.20 -8.78
N LEU A 67 6.60 -13.93 -8.74
CA LEU A 67 5.68 -12.79 -8.62
C LEU A 67 4.61 -12.77 -9.72
N ASP A 68 4.96 -13.07 -10.98
CA ASP A 68 4.00 -13.19 -12.08
C ASP A 68 2.86 -14.17 -11.73
N ARG A 69 3.20 -15.37 -11.30
CA ARG A 69 2.22 -16.40 -10.91
C ARG A 69 1.34 -15.92 -9.76
N THR A 70 1.91 -15.27 -8.77
CA THR A 70 1.21 -14.76 -7.60
C THR A 70 0.20 -13.68 -7.96
N LEU A 71 0.60 -12.70 -8.75
CA LEU A 71 -0.29 -11.61 -9.20
C LEU A 71 -1.44 -12.14 -10.05
N ASN A 72 -1.14 -13.04 -10.99
CA ASN A 72 -2.17 -13.69 -11.81
C ASN A 72 -3.12 -14.56 -10.97
N HIS A 73 -2.62 -15.26 -9.94
CA HIS A 73 -3.48 -16.01 -9.02
C HIS A 73 -4.45 -15.10 -8.26
N ILE A 74 -3.96 -13.99 -7.68
CA ILE A 74 -4.81 -13.01 -7.00
C ILE A 74 -5.89 -12.48 -7.94
N ARG A 75 -5.52 -12.13 -9.18
CA ARG A 75 -6.45 -11.65 -10.20
C ARG A 75 -7.48 -12.71 -10.60
N ALA A 76 -7.07 -13.97 -10.79
CA ALA A 76 -7.97 -15.08 -11.12
C ALA A 76 -9.01 -15.35 -10.02
N ARG A 77 -8.70 -15.02 -8.77
CA ARG A 77 -9.64 -15.05 -7.63
C ARG A 77 -10.54 -13.81 -7.54
N GLY A 78 -10.52 -12.94 -8.57
CA GLY A 78 -11.33 -11.71 -8.63
C GLY A 78 -10.88 -10.61 -7.65
N LYS A 79 -9.62 -10.66 -7.20
CA LYS A 79 -9.04 -9.70 -6.26
C LYS A 79 -8.03 -8.78 -6.95
N ARG A 80 -7.68 -7.65 -6.32
CA ARG A 80 -6.72 -6.69 -6.86
C ARG A 80 -5.31 -7.05 -6.44
N PRO A 81 -4.42 -7.42 -7.37
CA PRO A 81 -3.03 -7.69 -7.06
C PRO A 81 -2.23 -6.41 -6.84
N GLY A 82 -1.44 -6.37 -5.78
CA GLY A 82 -0.48 -5.34 -5.47
C GLY A 82 0.93 -5.87 -5.32
N ILE A 83 1.92 -5.03 -5.62
CA ILE A 83 3.35 -5.31 -5.39
C ILE A 83 3.86 -4.34 -4.34
N ALA A 84 4.41 -4.84 -3.24
CA ALA A 84 5.05 -4.02 -2.22
C ALA A 84 6.57 -3.99 -2.39
N LEU A 85 7.19 -2.83 -2.10
CA LEU A 85 8.64 -2.63 -2.12
C LEU A 85 9.14 -1.95 -0.86
N ASN A 86 10.25 -2.47 -0.33
CA ASN A 86 11.00 -1.80 0.72
C ASN A 86 11.70 -0.51 0.23
N PRO A 87 12.07 0.41 1.13
CA PRO A 87 12.71 1.67 0.75
C PRO A 87 13.97 1.50 -0.10
N ALA A 88 14.83 0.53 0.23
CA ALA A 88 16.09 0.32 -0.47
C ALA A 88 15.98 -0.52 -1.77
N THR A 89 14.84 -1.17 -2.02
CA THR A 89 14.63 -2.04 -3.19
C THR A 89 14.49 -1.21 -4.47
N PRO A 90 15.26 -1.48 -5.52
CA PRO A 90 15.21 -0.68 -6.75
C PRO A 90 13.92 -0.91 -7.54
N LEU A 91 13.42 0.15 -8.21
CA LEU A 91 12.22 0.08 -9.07
C LEU A 91 12.39 -0.84 -10.28
N ALA A 92 13.62 -1.12 -10.70
CA ALA A 92 13.90 -2.03 -11.81
C ALA A 92 13.31 -3.45 -11.59
N LEU A 93 13.12 -3.87 -10.34
CA LEU A 93 12.46 -5.15 -10.04
C LEU A 93 10.96 -5.18 -10.40
N LEU A 94 10.38 -4.04 -10.73
CA LEU A 94 8.98 -3.94 -11.13
C LEU A 94 8.77 -4.06 -12.64
N GLU A 95 9.79 -3.83 -13.48
CA GLU A 95 9.64 -3.61 -14.90
C GLU A 95 8.75 -4.67 -15.58
N GLU A 96 8.99 -5.95 -15.31
CA GLU A 96 8.24 -7.05 -15.91
C GLU A 96 6.89 -7.33 -15.20
N ALA A 97 6.76 -6.96 -13.92
CA ALA A 97 5.57 -7.27 -13.14
C ALA A 97 4.55 -6.12 -13.07
N LEU A 98 4.99 -4.89 -13.37
CA LEU A 98 4.17 -3.68 -13.27
C LEU A 98 2.87 -3.74 -14.09
N PRO A 99 2.85 -4.30 -15.34
CA PRO A 99 1.61 -4.48 -16.10
C PRO A 99 0.58 -5.41 -15.45
N LEU A 100 1.03 -6.27 -14.54
CA LEU A 100 0.19 -7.25 -13.86
C LEU A 100 -0.40 -6.71 -12.55
N ALA A 101 0.07 -5.58 -12.05
CA ALA A 101 -0.35 -5.01 -10.78
C ALA A 101 -1.43 -3.93 -10.95
N ASP A 102 -2.45 -3.96 -10.10
CA ASP A 102 -3.43 -2.88 -10.02
C ASP A 102 -2.87 -1.69 -9.21
N PHE A 103 -1.93 -1.98 -8.30
CA PHE A 103 -1.23 -0.96 -7.52
C PHE A 103 0.16 -1.43 -7.09
N VAL A 104 1.02 -0.46 -6.81
CA VAL A 104 2.33 -0.66 -6.18
C VAL A 104 2.32 0.04 -4.84
N LEU A 105 2.60 -0.71 -3.78
CA LEU A 105 2.75 -0.20 -2.42
C LEU A 105 4.24 0.10 -2.16
N LEU A 106 4.59 1.37 -2.07
CA LEU A 106 5.93 1.79 -1.66
C LEU A 106 5.96 1.99 -0.14
N MET A 107 6.79 1.20 0.54
CA MET A 107 7.08 1.44 1.94
C MET A 107 7.90 2.70 2.08
N THR A 108 7.39 3.66 2.84
CA THR A 108 8.05 4.95 3.10
C THR A 108 8.76 4.98 4.46
N VAL A 109 8.75 3.84 5.14
CA VAL A 109 9.53 3.47 6.34
C VAL A 109 10.08 2.05 6.14
N ASN A 110 10.99 1.60 7.00
CA ASN A 110 11.33 0.17 7.03
C ASN A 110 10.17 -0.60 7.67
N PRO A 111 9.59 -1.61 6.98
CA PRO A 111 8.42 -2.32 7.49
C PRO A 111 8.72 -3.09 8.79
N GLY A 112 7.66 -3.31 9.61
CA GLY A 112 7.73 -4.10 10.82
C GLY A 112 7.24 -3.40 12.09
N PHE A 113 7.21 -2.06 12.14
CA PHE A 113 6.72 -1.30 13.29
C PHE A 113 5.97 -0.06 12.84
N GLY A 114 4.89 0.28 13.56
CA GLY A 114 4.15 1.53 13.36
C GLY A 114 4.87 2.74 13.97
N GLY A 115 4.39 3.95 13.63
CA GLY A 115 4.84 5.21 14.26
C GLY A 115 6.25 5.68 13.83
N GLN A 116 6.82 5.11 12.79
CA GLN A 116 8.12 5.53 12.26
C GLN A 116 8.02 6.84 11.46
N LYS A 117 9.14 7.56 11.36
CA LYS A 117 9.24 8.78 10.56
C LYS A 117 9.40 8.44 9.08
N PHE A 118 8.70 9.20 8.23
CA PHE A 118 8.81 9.16 6.78
C PHE A 118 10.28 9.30 6.32
N ILE A 119 10.69 8.49 5.36
CA ILE A 119 12.04 8.55 4.76
C ILE A 119 12.01 9.56 3.60
N PRO A 120 12.65 10.75 3.71
CA PRO A 120 12.50 11.83 2.72
C PRO A 120 12.91 11.46 1.28
N SER A 121 13.87 10.55 1.13
CA SER A 121 14.31 10.09 -0.20
C SER A 121 13.22 9.33 -0.98
N MET A 122 12.16 8.88 -0.29
CA MET A 122 11.04 8.19 -0.92
C MET A 122 10.21 9.09 -1.84
N LEU A 123 10.20 10.42 -1.63
CA LEU A 123 9.56 11.34 -2.57
C LEU A 123 10.09 11.16 -3.99
N LYS A 124 11.43 11.11 -4.15
CA LYS A 124 12.06 10.85 -5.46
C LYS A 124 11.73 9.48 -6.03
N LYS A 125 11.54 8.48 -5.16
CA LYS A 125 11.18 7.13 -5.60
C LYS A 125 9.73 7.06 -6.07
N ILE A 126 8.82 7.75 -5.39
CA ILE A 126 7.41 7.88 -5.80
C ILE A 126 7.33 8.56 -7.18
N ASP A 127 8.01 9.68 -7.36
CA ASP A 127 8.07 10.44 -8.61
C ASP A 127 8.58 9.58 -9.78
N ARG A 128 9.72 8.90 -9.60
CA ARG A 128 10.27 7.98 -10.61
C ARG A 128 9.33 6.82 -10.95
N LEU A 129 8.61 6.27 -9.96
CA LEU A 129 7.61 5.24 -10.23
C LEU A 129 6.44 5.81 -11.03
N ARG A 130 6.02 7.04 -10.72
CA ARG A 130 4.98 7.73 -11.51
C ARG A 130 5.41 7.94 -12.95
N GLU A 131 6.64 8.39 -13.18
CA GLU A 131 7.22 8.50 -14.53
C GLU A 131 7.22 7.16 -15.27
N MET A 132 7.63 6.08 -14.60
CA MET A 132 7.63 4.73 -15.17
C MET A 132 6.22 4.28 -15.58
N ILE A 133 5.21 4.51 -14.74
CA ILE A 133 3.83 4.15 -15.01
C ILE A 133 3.28 4.95 -16.22
N VAL A 134 3.50 6.26 -16.22
CA VAL A 134 2.98 7.16 -17.28
C VAL A 134 3.66 6.90 -18.62
N SER A 135 4.98 6.77 -18.64
CA SER A 135 5.75 6.56 -19.88
C SER A 135 5.42 5.23 -20.56
N ASN A 136 4.99 4.23 -19.82
CA ASN A 136 4.55 2.93 -20.37
C ASN A 136 3.02 2.83 -20.58
N GLY A 137 2.25 3.88 -20.28
CA GLY A 137 0.80 3.87 -20.43
C GLY A 137 0.04 2.93 -19.48
N TYR A 138 0.64 2.57 -18.35
CA TYR A 138 0.01 1.69 -17.37
C TYR A 138 -1.04 2.42 -16.53
N ARG A 139 -2.01 1.67 -15.99
CA ARG A 139 -3.07 2.18 -15.11
C ARG A 139 -2.82 1.88 -13.64
N THR A 140 -1.66 1.35 -13.33
CA THR A 140 -1.24 0.97 -11.97
C THR A 140 -1.23 2.19 -11.06
N ARG A 141 -1.81 2.07 -9.88
CA ARG A 141 -1.83 3.14 -8.88
C ARG A 141 -0.64 3.03 -7.95
N ILE A 142 -0.23 4.15 -7.39
CA ILE A 142 0.83 4.21 -6.38
C ILE A 142 0.16 4.36 -5.02
N GLU A 143 0.37 3.37 -4.18
CA GLU A 143 0.06 3.39 -2.76
C GLU A 143 1.33 3.62 -1.95
N VAL A 144 1.23 4.34 -0.85
CA VAL A 144 2.36 4.62 0.03
C VAL A 144 1.97 4.36 1.48
N ASP A 145 2.88 3.72 2.22
CA ASP A 145 2.68 3.41 3.64
C ASP A 145 3.94 3.70 4.44
N GLY A 146 3.72 4.44 5.54
CA GLY A 146 4.70 4.69 6.58
C GLY A 146 5.04 6.15 6.82
N GLY A 147 4.74 6.63 8.03
CA GLY A 147 5.12 7.96 8.50
C GLY A 147 4.44 9.13 7.79
N ILE A 148 3.27 8.90 7.18
CA ILE A 148 2.53 9.92 6.46
C ILE A 148 1.54 10.61 7.40
N GLY A 149 1.56 11.93 7.36
CA GLY A 149 0.70 12.79 8.16
C GLY A 149 0.51 14.16 7.51
N PRO A 150 -0.14 15.11 8.23
CA PRO A 150 -0.41 16.45 7.73
C PRO A 150 0.83 17.16 7.17
N ASP A 151 1.99 16.98 7.81
CA ASP A 151 3.22 17.72 7.48
C ASP A 151 3.83 17.34 6.11
N ASN A 152 3.57 16.13 5.59
CA ASN A 152 4.19 15.62 4.36
C ASN A 152 3.19 15.14 3.31
N LEU A 153 1.89 15.12 3.62
CA LEU A 153 0.85 14.63 2.72
C LEU A 153 0.85 15.34 1.36
N ALA A 154 1.01 16.67 1.36
CA ALA A 154 1.02 17.45 0.12
C ALA A 154 2.19 17.06 -0.79
N ASP A 155 3.39 16.88 -0.23
CA ASP A 155 4.59 16.48 -0.97
C ASP A 155 4.44 15.06 -1.54
N VAL A 156 3.89 14.14 -0.76
CA VAL A 156 3.66 12.75 -1.15
C VAL A 156 2.65 12.67 -2.31
N LEU A 157 1.56 13.42 -2.24
CA LEU A 157 0.57 13.52 -3.33
C LEU A 157 1.17 14.22 -4.55
N GLY A 158 1.95 15.28 -4.34
CA GLY A 158 2.68 16.01 -5.39
C GLY A 158 3.66 15.12 -6.14
N ALA A 159 4.37 14.23 -5.44
CA ALA A 159 5.27 13.24 -6.04
C ALA A 159 4.53 12.15 -6.84
N GLY A 160 3.22 12.01 -6.71
CA GLY A 160 2.42 11.13 -7.56
C GLY A 160 1.73 9.96 -6.84
N ALA A 161 1.67 9.93 -5.52
CA ALA A 161 0.89 8.92 -4.81
C ALA A 161 -0.63 9.10 -5.08
N ASP A 162 -1.32 7.98 -5.24
CA ASP A 162 -2.78 7.92 -5.46
C ASP A 162 -3.54 7.46 -4.22
N ILE A 163 -2.89 6.64 -3.38
CA ILE A 163 -3.47 6.01 -2.20
C ILE A 163 -2.52 6.23 -1.03
N ILE A 164 -3.07 6.73 0.07
CA ILE A 164 -2.30 7.04 1.27
C ILE A 164 -2.73 6.12 2.42
N VAL A 165 -1.78 5.39 2.97
CA VAL A 165 -1.97 4.66 4.23
C VAL A 165 -1.48 5.55 5.36
N ALA A 166 -2.37 5.84 6.31
CA ALA A 166 -2.08 6.68 7.47
C ALA A 166 -2.62 5.99 8.74
N GLY A 167 -1.72 5.47 9.55
CA GLY A 167 -2.05 4.84 10.83
C GLY A 167 -2.05 5.86 11.98
N SER A 168 -0.86 6.27 12.43
CA SER A 168 -0.71 7.15 13.60
C SER A 168 -1.38 8.51 13.44
N ALA A 169 -1.36 9.11 12.25
CA ALA A 169 -2.02 10.39 11.98
C ALA A 169 -3.56 10.30 12.10
N VAL A 170 -4.13 9.11 11.87
CA VAL A 170 -5.58 8.88 11.97
C VAL A 170 -5.97 8.39 13.37
N PHE A 171 -5.35 7.31 13.84
CA PHE A 171 -5.74 6.68 15.11
C PHE A 171 -5.18 7.42 16.34
N GLY A 172 -4.13 8.22 16.17
CA GLY A 172 -3.57 9.09 17.22
C GLY A 172 -4.16 10.51 17.25
N HIS A 173 -5.15 10.81 16.40
CA HIS A 173 -5.75 12.13 16.35
C HIS A 173 -6.50 12.43 17.67
N PRO A 174 -6.31 13.63 18.29
CA PRO A 174 -6.88 13.97 19.59
C PRO A 174 -8.43 13.89 19.62
N ASP A 175 -9.08 14.22 18.50
CA ASP A 175 -10.53 14.15 18.37
C ASP A 175 -11.03 12.81 17.77
N GLY A 176 -10.18 11.78 17.76
CA GLY A 176 -10.50 10.43 17.32
C GLY A 176 -10.30 10.20 15.83
N ALA A 177 -10.33 8.91 15.44
CA ALA A 177 -9.99 8.48 14.08
C ALA A 177 -10.87 9.09 12.98
N SER A 178 -12.15 9.36 13.27
CA SER A 178 -13.07 10.00 12.31
C SER A 178 -12.61 11.41 11.95
N ALA A 179 -12.15 12.19 12.93
CA ALA A 179 -11.60 13.53 12.72
C ALA A 179 -10.28 13.47 11.94
N GLY A 180 -9.37 12.55 12.30
CA GLY A 180 -8.12 12.36 11.58
C GLY A 180 -8.34 11.99 10.10
N VAL A 181 -9.30 11.12 9.79
CA VAL A 181 -9.67 10.82 8.40
C VAL A 181 -10.23 12.05 7.68
N ALA A 182 -11.07 12.85 8.35
CA ALA A 182 -11.67 14.04 7.76
C ALA A 182 -10.59 15.09 7.44
N GLU A 183 -9.66 15.31 8.37
CA GLU A 183 -8.51 16.22 8.17
C GLU A 183 -7.66 15.80 6.97
N MET A 184 -7.18 14.55 6.96
CA MET A 184 -6.34 14.05 5.87
C MET A 184 -7.03 14.13 4.51
N LYS A 185 -8.32 13.84 4.44
CA LYS A 185 -9.12 13.97 3.20
C LYS A 185 -9.28 15.43 2.78
N GLY A 186 -9.51 16.35 3.72
CA GLY A 186 -9.62 17.78 3.45
C GLY A 186 -8.34 18.34 2.85
N MET A 187 -7.20 17.98 3.41
CA MET A 187 -5.88 18.37 2.90
C MET A 187 -5.60 17.81 1.51
N ALA A 188 -5.90 16.52 1.28
CA ALA A 188 -5.73 15.88 -0.02
C ALA A 188 -6.58 16.55 -1.12
N ALA A 189 -7.82 16.91 -0.82
CA ALA A 189 -8.70 17.62 -1.75
C ALA A 189 -8.20 19.04 -2.08
N GLY A 190 -7.56 19.71 -1.13
CA GLY A 190 -6.93 21.03 -1.33
C GLY A 190 -5.73 20.97 -2.27
N THR A 191 -4.91 19.94 -2.14
CA THR A 191 -3.72 19.72 -2.98
C THR A 191 -4.08 19.49 -4.45
N GLN A 192 -5.18 18.77 -4.73
CA GLN A 192 -5.64 18.50 -6.10
C GLN A 192 -6.17 19.75 -6.84
N LYS A 193 -6.66 20.76 -6.12
CA LYS A 193 -7.17 22.01 -6.72
C LYS A 193 -6.07 23.00 -7.09
N GLY A 194 -4.87 22.86 -6.53
CA GLY A 194 -3.71 23.72 -6.79
C GLY A 194 -2.77 23.21 -7.90
N GLY A 195 -2.93 21.99 -8.36
CA GLY A 195 -2.11 21.36 -9.41
C GLY A 195 -2.76 21.49 -10.80
N VAL A 196 -2.06 22.09 -11.73
CA VAL A 196 -2.42 22.16 -13.17
C VAL A 196 -2.65 20.76 -13.71
N GLY A 197 -3.77 20.59 -14.43
CA GLY A 197 -4.36 19.35 -14.92
C GLY A 197 -3.39 18.23 -15.30
N ARG A 198 -3.55 17.11 -14.63
CA ARG A 198 -3.02 15.82 -15.11
C ARG A 198 -3.87 15.39 -16.32
N PRO A 199 -3.28 14.97 -17.45
CA PRO A 199 -4.06 14.42 -18.55
C PRO A 199 -4.81 13.16 -18.08
N SER A 200 -6.09 13.10 -18.43
CA SER A 200 -7.05 12.02 -18.16
C SER A 200 -6.68 10.72 -18.87
#